data_0ce18ea0c71a3d588ccc3726ccd314ba
#
_entry.id   0ce18ea0c71a3d588ccc3726ccd314ba
#
_cell.length_a   1.000
_cell.length_b   1.000
_cell.length_c   1.000
_cell.angle_alpha   90.00
_cell.angle_beta   90.00
_cell.angle_gamma   90.00
#
_symmetry.space_group_name_H-M   'P 1'
#
loop_
_entity.id
_entity.type
_entity.pdbx_description
1 polymer ?
#
loop_
_entity_poly.entity_id
_entity_poly.type
_entity_poly.pdbx_seq_one_letter_code
_entity_poly.pdbx_strand_id
1 'polypeptide(L)'
;MAVVSLKDVHKFYPLGKERIEAVRGVSFDIEKGEFAAVSGPSGSGKSTILNMIGLIDLPTSGSIVIGDTDVYDGVNLEDAEVINTRWSSATPDKKDGKKKKVRVAIPAKLDRRITALRRSHIGFIFQTFNLIPVLNVYENIEFPLLLESKDKNSKSPVDDFTKAQKEEWINYLIEKVGLTEWKNHKANELSGGQRQRVAIARALVTKAPVILADEPTANLDSKNSEQILKLMKSLNKDPELQTTFIFSTHDSRIVDMCDHVVHILDGQVTNDEHKEGSDVYKI
;
A
#
# COMPACT_ATOMS: atom_id res chain seq x y z
N MET A 1 10.65 2.60 16.62
CA MET A 1 9.87 1.34 16.76
C MET A 1 9.30 1.01 15.40
N ALA A 2 9.66 -0.16 14.86
CA ALA A 2 9.26 -0.54 13.51
C ALA A 2 7.73 -0.65 13.39
N VAL A 3 7.16 -0.03 12.36
CA VAL A 3 5.74 -0.16 11.99
C VAL A 3 5.53 -1.23 10.93
N VAL A 4 6.57 -1.54 10.15
CA VAL A 4 6.64 -2.66 9.21
C VAL A 4 7.97 -3.35 9.38
N SER A 5 7.97 -4.69 9.49
CA SER A 5 9.19 -5.51 9.56
C SER A 5 9.05 -6.71 8.63
N LEU A 6 10.03 -6.90 7.77
CA LEU A 6 10.17 -8.07 6.92
C LEU A 6 11.37 -8.89 7.41
N LYS A 7 11.20 -10.23 7.52
CA LYS A 7 12.28 -11.14 7.93
C LYS A 7 12.32 -12.35 7.00
N ASP A 8 13.42 -12.46 6.27
CA ASP A 8 13.71 -13.55 5.33
C ASP A 8 12.55 -13.84 4.37
N VAL A 9 11.97 -12.77 3.80
CA VAL A 9 10.77 -12.86 2.96
C VAL A 9 11.14 -13.31 1.56
N HIS A 10 10.51 -14.39 1.10
CA HIS A 10 10.63 -14.93 -0.26
C HIS A 10 9.30 -14.86 -1.00
N LYS A 11 9.37 -14.66 -2.32
CA LYS A 11 8.21 -14.74 -3.20
C LYS A 11 8.55 -15.42 -4.52
N PHE A 12 7.85 -16.52 -4.79
CA PHE A 12 7.90 -17.25 -6.04
C PHE A 12 6.57 -17.12 -6.79
N TYR A 13 6.64 -16.93 -8.11
CA TYR A 13 5.49 -17.04 -9.01
C TYR A 13 5.66 -18.23 -9.94
N PRO A 14 4.64 -19.08 -10.12
CA PRO A 14 4.68 -20.16 -11.08
C PRO A 14 4.57 -19.61 -12.51
N LEU A 15 5.49 -20.00 -13.40
CA LEU A 15 5.44 -19.69 -14.83
C LEU A 15 5.52 -21.01 -15.63
N GLY A 16 4.37 -21.62 -15.89
CA GLY A 16 4.31 -22.94 -16.52
C GLY A 16 4.96 -24.01 -15.65
N LYS A 17 6.11 -24.58 -16.10
CA LYS A 17 6.90 -25.56 -15.33
C LYS A 17 8.02 -24.91 -14.50
N GLU A 18 8.30 -23.63 -14.71
CA GLU A 18 9.35 -22.89 -14.02
C GLU A 18 8.80 -22.07 -12.88
N ARG A 19 9.69 -21.62 -11.99
CA ARG A 19 9.38 -20.69 -10.89
C ARG A 19 10.20 -19.43 -11.08
N ILE A 20 9.53 -18.28 -11.07
CA ILE A 20 10.22 -16.98 -11.01
C ILE A 20 10.31 -16.58 -9.57
N GLU A 21 11.53 -16.42 -9.08
CA GLU A 21 11.81 -15.90 -7.75
C GLU A 21 11.86 -14.37 -7.80
N ALA A 22 10.74 -13.74 -7.47
CA ALA A 22 10.60 -12.29 -7.52
C ALA A 22 11.20 -11.58 -6.30
N VAL A 23 11.25 -12.28 -5.14
CA VAL A 23 11.83 -11.77 -3.88
C VAL A 23 12.60 -12.91 -3.21
N ARG A 24 13.83 -12.64 -2.76
CA ARG A 24 14.85 -13.62 -2.38
C ARG A 24 15.45 -13.31 -1.01
N GLY A 25 14.75 -13.66 0.08
CA GLY A 25 15.25 -13.48 1.44
C GLY A 25 15.39 -12.02 1.87
N VAL A 26 14.37 -11.20 1.55
CA VAL A 26 14.39 -9.77 1.88
C VAL A 26 14.10 -9.56 3.36
N SER A 27 14.96 -8.78 4.02
CA SER A 27 14.80 -8.37 5.42
C SER A 27 15.11 -6.89 5.57
N PHE A 28 14.19 -6.13 6.15
CA PHE A 28 14.37 -4.73 6.56
C PHE A 28 13.22 -4.29 7.47
N ASP A 29 13.43 -3.19 8.18
CA ASP A 29 12.48 -2.59 9.09
C ASP A 29 12.17 -1.15 8.66
N ILE A 30 10.91 -0.71 8.75
CA ILE A 30 10.51 0.68 8.55
C ILE A 30 9.95 1.21 9.87
N GLU A 31 10.46 2.34 10.33
CA GLU A 31 10.02 2.96 11.56
C GLU A 31 8.79 3.85 11.37
N LYS A 32 8.06 4.05 12.48
CA LYS A 32 6.88 4.93 12.49
C LYS A 32 7.27 6.36 12.15
N GLY A 33 6.55 6.97 11.21
CA GLY A 33 6.75 8.37 10.78
C GLY A 33 7.79 8.54 9.69
N GLU A 34 8.50 7.49 9.28
CA GLU A 34 9.46 7.59 8.18
C GLU A 34 8.79 7.90 6.84
N PHE A 35 9.55 8.59 6.00
CA PHE A 35 9.29 8.76 4.59
C PHE A 35 10.29 7.87 3.85
N ALA A 36 9.90 6.62 3.59
CA ALA A 36 10.79 5.54 3.17
C ALA A 36 10.57 5.14 1.71
N ALA A 37 11.61 4.64 1.04
CA ALA A 37 11.52 4.12 -0.31
C ALA A 37 12.12 2.71 -0.45
N VAL A 38 11.42 1.83 -1.14
CA VAL A 38 11.94 0.61 -1.75
C VAL A 38 12.32 0.97 -3.18
N SER A 39 13.62 1.12 -3.45
CA SER A 39 14.17 1.64 -4.70
C SER A 39 14.90 0.57 -5.50
N GLY A 40 14.91 0.69 -6.83
CA GLY A 40 15.64 -0.21 -7.72
C GLY A 40 15.10 -0.18 -9.16
N PRO A 41 15.77 -0.84 -10.11
CA PRO A 41 15.36 -0.87 -11.51
C PRO A 41 13.98 -1.55 -11.70
N SER A 42 13.39 -1.39 -12.89
CA SER A 42 12.16 -2.10 -13.24
C SER A 42 12.39 -3.61 -13.19
N GLY A 43 11.43 -4.35 -12.64
CA GLY A 43 11.51 -5.82 -12.50
C GLY A 43 12.33 -6.31 -11.29
N SER A 44 12.90 -5.43 -10.46
CA SER A 44 13.70 -5.84 -9.28
C SER A 44 12.90 -6.40 -8.11
N GLY A 45 11.55 -6.42 -8.17
CA GLY A 45 10.70 -6.96 -7.10
C GLY A 45 10.01 -5.93 -6.20
N LYS A 46 10.21 -4.61 -6.40
CA LYS A 46 9.67 -3.52 -5.55
C LYS A 46 8.16 -3.58 -5.36
N SER A 47 7.39 -3.61 -6.46
CA SER A 47 5.92 -3.67 -6.39
C SER A 47 5.44 -4.98 -5.76
N THR A 48 6.20 -6.08 -5.92
CA THR A 48 5.92 -7.35 -5.23
C THR A 48 6.09 -7.19 -3.72
N ILE A 49 7.18 -6.58 -3.27
CA ILE A 49 7.42 -6.28 -1.85
C ILE A 49 6.31 -5.38 -1.31
N LEU A 50 5.99 -4.29 -2.03
CA LEU A 50 4.93 -3.36 -1.61
C LEU A 50 3.56 -4.05 -1.52
N ASN A 51 3.23 -4.94 -2.47
CA ASN A 51 1.99 -5.73 -2.45
C ASN A 51 1.95 -6.72 -1.28
N MET A 52 3.08 -7.29 -0.88
CA MET A 52 3.15 -8.17 0.30
C MET A 52 2.98 -7.38 1.60
N ILE A 53 3.63 -6.21 1.75
CA ILE A 53 3.40 -5.29 2.87
C ILE A 53 1.93 -4.84 2.89
N GLY A 54 1.37 -4.53 1.71
CA GLY A 54 -0.05 -4.14 1.53
C GLY A 54 -1.05 -5.27 1.73
N LEU A 55 -0.56 -6.49 2.04
CA LEU A 55 -1.40 -7.68 2.21
C LEU A 55 -2.30 -7.97 1.00
N ILE A 56 -1.90 -7.47 -0.19
CA ILE A 56 -2.55 -7.75 -1.47
C ILE A 56 -2.07 -9.10 -1.99
N ASP A 57 -0.78 -9.40 -1.79
CA ASP A 57 -0.17 -10.68 -2.12
C ASP A 57 0.42 -11.34 -0.86
N LEU A 58 0.63 -12.64 -0.90
CA LEU A 58 1.18 -13.43 0.20
C LEU A 58 2.64 -13.78 -0.10
N PRO A 59 3.56 -13.73 0.86
CA PRO A 59 4.89 -14.30 0.70
C PRO A 59 4.81 -15.81 0.54
N THR A 60 5.84 -16.40 -0.05
CA THR A 60 5.99 -17.86 -0.11
C THR A 60 6.59 -18.40 1.18
N SER A 61 7.52 -17.65 1.80
CA SER A 61 8.10 -17.94 3.11
C SER A 61 8.60 -16.64 3.76
N GLY A 62 9.02 -16.73 5.00
CA GLY A 62 9.43 -15.59 5.81
C GLY A 62 8.29 -15.01 6.64
N SER A 63 8.55 -13.91 7.37
CA SER A 63 7.54 -13.24 8.18
C SER A 63 7.40 -11.77 7.84
N ILE A 64 6.17 -11.23 7.98
CA ILE A 64 5.85 -9.81 7.84
C ILE A 64 5.08 -9.39 9.09
N VAL A 65 5.61 -8.39 9.79
CA VAL A 65 4.99 -7.78 10.97
C VAL A 65 4.47 -6.41 10.57
N ILE A 66 3.22 -6.09 10.94
CA ILE A 66 2.60 -4.78 10.73
C ILE A 66 2.08 -4.30 12.08
N GLY A 67 2.59 -3.15 12.53
CA GLY A 67 2.43 -2.74 13.93
C GLY A 67 3.00 -3.81 14.88
N ASP A 68 2.17 -4.31 15.78
CA ASP A 68 2.56 -5.36 16.74
C ASP A 68 2.12 -6.77 16.30
N THR A 69 1.65 -6.93 15.06
CA THR A 69 1.04 -8.19 14.60
C THR A 69 1.92 -8.87 13.54
N ASP A 70 2.42 -10.08 13.84
CA ASP A 70 2.91 -10.98 12.80
C ASP A 70 1.71 -11.49 11.97
N VAL A 71 1.70 -11.11 10.70
CA VAL A 71 0.57 -11.36 9.79
C VAL A 71 0.31 -12.84 9.61
N TYR A 72 1.38 -13.63 9.58
CA TYR A 72 1.34 -15.05 9.22
C TYR A 72 1.57 -15.98 10.41
N ASP A 73 1.57 -15.48 11.65
CA ASP A 73 1.72 -16.29 12.86
C ASP A 73 0.76 -17.47 12.88
N GLY A 74 1.31 -18.66 13.11
CA GLY A 74 0.57 -19.94 13.13
C GLY A 74 0.08 -20.42 11.75
N VAL A 75 0.60 -19.84 10.64
CA VAL A 75 0.28 -20.26 9.26
C VAL A 75 1.52 -20.87 8.62
N ASN A 76 1.38 -22.10 8.09
CA ASN A 76 2.43 -22.69 7.27
C ASN A 76 2.32 -22.13 5.84
N LEU A 77 3.19 -21.16 5.50
CA LEU A 77 3.21 -20.53 4.18
C LEU A 77 3.71 -21.49 3.08
N GLU A 78 4.46 -22.53 3.43
CA GLU A 78 4.95 -23.53 2.48
C GLU A 78 3.86 -24.53 2.07
N ASP A 79 2.74 -24.54 2.77
CA ASP A 79 1.59 -25.38 2.41
C ASP A 79 1.06 -24.95 1.03
N ALA A 80 1.02 -25.90 0.09
CA ALA A 80 0.59 -25.67 -1.29
C ALA A 80 -0.82 -25.06 -1.39
N GLU A 81 -1.67 -25.27 -0.40
CA GLU A 81 -2.99 -24.66 -0.32
C GLU A 81 -2.91 -23.15 -0.04
N VAL A 82 -1.97 -22.68 0.77
CA VAL A 82 -1.79 -21.26 1.09
C VAL A 82 -1.18 -20.51 -0.11
N ILE A 83 -0.22 -21.12 -0.82
CA ILE A 83 0.50 -20.51 -1.93
C ILE A 83 -0.40 -20.30 -3.16
N ASN A 84 -1.33 -21.20 -3.43
CA ASN A 84 -2.12 -21.24 -4.68
C ASN A 84 -3.40 -20.38 -4.66
N THR A 85 -3.71 -19.67 -3.57
CA THR A 85 -5.07 -19.14 -3.35
C THR A 85 -5.42 -17.87 -4.09
N ARG A 86 -4.48 -17.04 -4.50
CA ARG A 86 -4.83 -15.76 -5.17
C ARG A 86 -4.54 -15.71 -6.67
N TRP A 87 -3.69 -16.57 -7.22
CA TRP A 87 -3.23 -16.47 -8.60
C TRP A 87 -3.47 -17.70 -9.48
N SER A 88 -4.19 -18.71 -9.00
CA SER A 88 -4.66 -19.72 -9.93
C SER A 88 -5.80 -19.15 -10.77
N SER A 89 -5.47 -18.39 -11.82
CA SER A 89 -6.25 -18.51 -13.05
C SER A 89 -6.15 -20.01 -13.42
N ALA A 90 -7.08 -20.81 -12.89
CA ALA A 90 -7.14 -22.22 -13.09
C ALA A 90 -7.13 -22.48 -14.61
N THR A 91 -5.97 -22.87 -15.15
CA THR A 91 -5.94 -23.58 -16.42
C THR A 91 -6.72 -24.86 -16.17
N PRO A 92 -7.86 -25.06 -16.84
CA PRO A 92 -8.65 -26.27 -16.64
C PRO A 92 -7.80 -27.47 -17.05
N ASP A 93 -7.56 -28.37 -16.12
CA ASP A 93 -7.01 -29.68 -16.45
C ASP A 93 -8.03 -30.40 -17.35
N LYS A 94 -7.66 -30.59 -18.63
CA LYS A 94 -8.56 -31.01 -19.71
C LYS A 94 -8.82 -32.53 -19.67
N LYS A 95 -8.80 -33.20 -18.52
CA LYS A 95 -9.00 -34.65 -18.52
C LYS A 95 -10.41 -35.15 -18.29
N ASP A 96 -11.38 -34.37 -17.80
CA ASP A 96 -12.72 -34.93 -17.53
C ASP A 96 -13.91 -33.99 -17.79
N GLY A 97 -13.85 -33.06 -18.70
CA GLY A 97 -15.05 -32.30 -19.15
C GLY A 97 -15.89 -31.60 -18.08
N LYS A 98 -15.60 -31.75 -16.80
CA LYS A 98 -16.25 -31.06 -15.68
C LYS A 98 -15.30 -30.05 -15.07
N LYS A 99 -15.57 -28.76 -15.30
CA LYS A 99 -14.88 -27.64 -14.68
C LYS A 99 -15.07 -27.73 -13.14
N LYS A 100 -14.21 -28.43 -12.43
CA LYS A 100 -14.05 -28.26 -10.99
C LYS A 100 -13.37 -26.91 -10.80
N LYS A 101 -14.11 -25.88 -10.38
CA LYS A 101 -13.54 -24.68 -9.78
C LYS A 101 -12.88 -25.11 -8.47
N VAL A 102 -11.59 -25.35 -8.50
CA VAL A 102 -10.80 -25.50 -7.27
C VAL A 102 -10.76 -24.10 -6.65
N ARG A 103 -11.69 -23.81 -5.76
CA ARG A 103 -11.58 -22.69 -4.82
C ARG A 103 -10.59 -23.13 -3.76
N VAL A 104 -9.34 -22.81 -3.95
CA VAL A 104 -8.36 -22.90 -2.87
C VAL A 104 -8.64 -21.70 -1.96
N ALA A 105 -9.09 -21.92 -0.76
CA ALA A 105 -9.46 -20.87 0.18
C ALA A 105 -8.29 -20.63 1.15
N ILE A 106 -7.82 -19.37 1.22
CA ILE A 106 -7.00 -18.91 2.34
C ILE A 106 -7.71 -19.35 3.63
N PRO A 107 -7.00 -19.91 4.64
CA PRO A 107 -7.62 -20.23 5.91
C PRO A 107 -8.44 -19.06 6.44
N ALA A 108 -9.70 -19.28 6.79
CA ALA A 108 -10.63 -18.20 7.14
C ALA A 108 -10.09 -17.30 8.28
N LYS A 109 -9.27 -17.84 9.18
CA LYS A 109 -8.59 -17.09 10.25
C LYS A 109 -7.56 -16.13 9.68
N LEU A 110 -6.77 -16.54 8.69
CA LEU A 110 -5.79 -15.69 8.00
C LEU A 110 -6.46 -14.60 7.17
N ASP A 111 -7.51 -14.96 6.41
CA ASP A 111 -8.23 -13.99 5.58
C ASP A 111 -8.87 -12.87 6.43
N ARG A 112 -9.44 -13.22 7.60
CA ARG A 112 -9.95 -12.23 8.56
C ARG A 112 -8.83 -11.35 9.09
N ARG A 113 -7.67 -11.91 9.49
CA ARG A 113 -6.51 -11.17 9.99
C ARG A 113 -5.99 -10.19 8.93
N ILE A 114 -5.79 -10.65 7.69
CA ILE A 114 -5.36 -9.84 6.55
C ILE A 114 -6.35 -8.70 6.29
N THR A 115 -7.64 -9.01 6.26
CA THR A 115 -8.70 -8.01 6.02
C THR A 115 -8.73 -6.96 7.13
N ALA A 116 -8.60 -7.39 8.40
CA ALA A 116 -8.55 -6.50 9.55
C ALA A 116 -7.35 -5.56 9.50
N LEU A 117 -6.14 -6.11 9.33
CA LEU A 117 -4.89 -5.33 9.27
C LEU A 117 -4.88 -4.36 8.09
N ARG A 118 -5.29 -4.80 6.89
CA ARG A 118 -5.34 -3.93 5.72
C ARG A 118 -6.26 -2.74 5.94
N ARG A 119 -7.41 -2.95 6.56
CA ARG A 119 -8.36 -1.88 6.83
C ARG A 119 -7.85 -0.89 7.88
N SER A 120 -7.23 -1.38 8.96
CA SER A 120 -6.85 -0.56 10.11
C SER A 120 -5.44 0.03 10.03
N HIS A 121 -4.53 -0.58 9.25
CA HIS A 121 -3.11 -0.20 9.26
C HIS A 121 -2.58 0.28 7.92
N ILE A 122 -3.30 0.05 6.79
CA ILE A 122 -2.74 0.29 5.46
C ILE A 122 -3.67 1.15 4.62
N GLY A 123 -3.14 2.29 4.14
CA GLY A 123 -3.68 3.02 3.01
C GLY A 123 -2.87 2.70 1.75
N PHE A 124 -3.48 2.73 0.57
CA PHE A 124 -2.79 2.41 -0.67
C PHE A 124 -3.01 3.49 -1.73
N ILE A 125 -1.91 3.95 -2.33
CA ILE A 125 -1.88 4.87 -3.47
C ILE A 125 -1.32 4.10 -4.66
N PHE A 126 -2.18 3.82 -5.64
CA PHE A 126 -1.82 3.06 -6.84
C PHE A 126 -1.30 3.98 -7.94
N GLN A 127 -0.45 3.47 -8.80
CA GLN A 127 0.07 4.16 -9.98
C GLN A 127 -1.06 4.74 -10.87
N THR A 128 -2.17 4.03 -11.04
CA THR A 128 -3.30 4.40 -11.92
C THR A 128 -4.44 5.09 -11.21
N PHE A 129 -4.21 5.71 -10.04
CA PHE A 129 -5.17 6.42 -9.18
C PHE A 129 -6.32 5.54 -8.66
N ASN A 130 -6.88 4.64 -9.45
CA ASN A 130 -7.98 3.71 -9.14
C ASN A 130 -9.19 4.42 -8.50
N LEU A 131 -9.55 5.60 -9.01
CA LEU A 131 -10.76 6.30 -8.58
C LEU A 131 -12.00 5.63 -9.15
N ILE A 132 -13.10 5.68 -8.40
CA ILE A 132 -14.39 5.21 -8.85
C ILE A 132 -15.00 6.29 -9.75
N PRO A 133 -15.18 6.04 -11.07
CA PRO A 133 -15.45 7.12 -12.03
C PRO A 133 -16.80 7.82 -11.85
N VAL A 134 -17.78 7.10 -11.28
CA VAL A 134 -19.14 7.61 -11.06
C VAL A 134 -19.26 8.48 -9.81
N LEU A 135 -18.29 8.37 -8.89
CA LEU A 135 -18.24 9.13 -7.64
C LEU A 135 -17.51 10.46 -7.84
N ASN A 136 -17.93 11.48 -7.09
CA ASN A 136 -17.23 12.75 -7.00
C ASN A 136 -15.99 12.66 -6.07
N VAL A 137 -15.27 13.77 -5.87
CA VAL A 137 -14.08 13.83 -5.01
C VAL A 137 -14.43 13.43 -3.58
N TYR A 138 -15.47 14.01 -2.99
CA TYR A 138 -15.89 13.73 -1.62
C TYR A 138 -16.24 12.25 -1.45
N GLU A 139 -17.07 11.71 -2.32
CA GLU A 139 -17.54 10.32 -2.30
C GLU A 139 -16.40 9.31 -2.49
N ASN A 140 -15.40 9.61 -3.35
CA ASN A 140 -14.21 8.77 -3.50
C ASN A 140 -13.38 8.72 -2.22
N ILE A 141 -13.26 9.84 -1.50
CA ILE A 141 -12.52 9.92 -0.24
C ILE A 141 -13.31 9.26 0.90
N GLU A 142 -14.64 9.42 0.93
CA GLU A 142 -15.52 8.81 1.92
C GLU A 142 -15.60 7.28 1.78
N PHE A 143 -15.47 6.75 0.57
CA PHE A 143 -15.73 5.34 0.25
C PHE A 143 -15.07 4.32 1.20
N PRO A 144 -13.79 4.45 1.62
CA PRO A 144 -13.20 3.53 2.59
C PRO A 144 -13.89 3.52 3.95
N LEU A 145 -14.51 4.64 4.37
CA LEU A 145 -15.22 4.76 5.65
C LEU A 145 -16.59 4.07 5.64
N LEU A 146 -17.12 3.77 4.45
CA LEU A 146 -18.38 3.04 4.28
C LEU A 146 -18.19 1.52 4.40
N LEU A 147 -16.94 1.04 4.30
CA LEU A 147 -16.59 -0.37 4.45
C LEU A 147 -16.50 -0.73 5.94
N GLU A 148 -17.64 -0.81 6.60
CA GLU A 148 -17.71 -1.16 8.02
C GLU A 148 -17.15 -2.56 8.31
N SER A 149 -16.38 -2.69 9.39
CA SER A 149 -16.00 -3.99 9.92
C SER A 149 -16.91 -4.37 11.08
N LYS A 150 -17.46 -5.58 11.02
CA LYS A 150 -18.16 -6.20 12.15
C LYS A 150 -17.18 -6.76 13.20
N ASP A 151 -15.89 -6.83 12.88
CA ASP A 151 -14.84 -7.35 13.76
C ASP A 151 -14.25 -6.21 14.59
N LYS A 152 -14.39 -6.31 15.92
CA LYS A 152 -13.86 -5.32 16.87
C LYS A 152 -12.33 -5.18 16.80
N ASN A 153 -11.62 -6.22 16.33
CA ASN A 153 -10.15 -6.22 16.18
C ASN A 153 -9.69 -5.53 14.89
N SER A 154 -10.60 -5.10 14.04
CA SER A 154 -10.36 -4.46 12.75
C SER A 154 -10.70 -2.96 12.78
N LYS A 155 -10.75 -2.35 13.97
CA LYS A 155 -11.12 -0.94 14.10
C LYS A 155 -10.03 -0.01 13.60
N SER A 156 -10.43 0.87 12.70
CA SER A 156 -9.68 2.08 12.33
C SER A 156 -9.95 3.18 13.38
N PRO A 157 -9.01 4.11 13.62
CA PRO A 157 -9.23 5.24 14.53
C PRO A 157 -10.48 6.08 14.22
N VAL A 158 -10.94 6.08 12.97
CA VAL A 158 -12.13 6.83 12.52
C VAL A 158 -13.46 6.07 12.65
N ASP A 159 -13.43 4.80 13.04
CA ASP A 159 -14.67 4.01 13.19
C ASP A 159 -15.56 4.51 14.32
N ASP A 160 -14.98 5.09 15.35
CA ASP A 160 -15.70 5.68 16.48
C ASP A 160 -16.16 7.13 16.22
N PHE A 161 -15.84 7.69 15.03
CA PHE A 161 -16.30 9.04 14.67
C PHE A 161 -17.80 9.07 14.40
N THR A 162 -18.47 10.08 14.94
CA THR A 162 -19.85 10.42 14.54
C THR A 162 -19.91 10.82 13.07
N LYS A 163 -21.09 10.83 12.48
CA LYS A 163 -21.28 11.28 11.11
C LYS A 163 -20.71 12.68 10.87
N ALA A 164 -20.94 13.61 11.80
CA ALA A 164 -20.43 14.98 11.72
C ALA A 164 -18.89 15.02 11.75
N GLN A 165 -18.27 14.24 12.64
CA GLN A 165 -16.80 14.14 12.71
C GLN A 165 -16.19 13.50 11.45
N LYS A 166 -16.84 12.51 10.85
CA LYS A 166 -16.41 11.94 9.55
C LYS A 166 -16.47 12.98 8.45
N GLU A 167 -17.54 13.76 8.38
CA GLU A 167 -17.70 14.83 7.40
C GLU A 167 -16.64 15.93 7.58
N GLU A 168 -16.39 16.36 8.80
CA GLU A 168 -15.36 17.34 9.13
C GLU A 168 -13.96 16.82 8.74
N TRP A 169 -13.66 15.57 9.06
CA TRP A 169 -12.40 14.91 8.72
C TRP A 169 -12.19 14.81 7.21
N ILE A 170 -13.20 14.40 6.44
CA ILE A 170 -13.13 14.36 4.99
C ILE A 170 -12.88 15.76 4.41
N ASN A 171 -13.58 16.79 4.89
CA ASN A 171 -13.39 18.16 4.45
C ASN A 171 -11.98 18.68 4.77
N TYR A 172 -11.46 18.37 5.95
CA TYR A 172 -10.07 18.67 6.33
C TYR A 172 -9.07 18.06 5.32
N LEU A 173 -9.24 16.79 4.95
CA LEU A 173 -8.37 16.14 3.97
C LEU A 173 -8.50 16.77 2.58
N ILE A 174 -9.71 17.11 2.13
CA ILE A 174 -9.95 17.80 0.86
C ILE A 174 -9.22 19.15 0.81
N GLU A 175 -9.26 19.91 1.90
CA GLU A 175 -8.54 21.17 2.04
C GLU A 175 -7.02 20.95 2.01
N LYS A 176 -6.51 20.00 2.79
CA LYS A 176 -5.06 19.64 2.86
C LYS A 176 -4.48 19.24 1.51
N VAL A 177 -5.24 18.56 0.68
CA VAL A 177 -4.78 18.22 -0.68
C VAL A 177 -5.10 19.31 -1.73
N GLY A 178 -5.71 20.43 -1.32
CA GLY A 178 -6.01 21.59 -2.19
C GLY A 178 -7.11 21.31 -3.23
N LEU A 179 -8.18 20.62 -2.82
CA LEU A 179 -9.29 20.23 -3.70
C LEU A 179 -10.66 20.80 -3.27
N THR A 180 -10.69 21.85 -2.44
CA THR A 180 -11.94 22.40 -1.89
C THR A 180 -12.94 22.82 -2.98
N GLU A 181 -12.46 23.49 -4.03
CA GLU A 181 -13.30 23.92 -5.16
C GLU A 181 -13.77 22.76 -6.05
N TRP A 182 -13.05 21.63 -5.99
CA TRP A 182 -13.30 20.43 -6.79
C TRP A 182 -14.12 19.36 -6.09
N LYS A 183 -14.56 19.61 -4.84
CA LYS A 183 -15.20 18.63 -3.95
C LYS A 183 -16.32 17.84 -4.63
N ASN A 184 -17.15 18.51 -5.44
CA ASN A 184 -18.31 17.90 -6.09
C ASN A 184 -18.06 17.43 -7.54
N HIS A 185 -16.82 17.57 -8.06
CA HIS A 185 -16.47 17.13 -9.41
C HIS A 185 -16.22 15.63 -9.45
N LYS A 186 -16.59 14.99 -10.57
CA LYS A 186 -16.35 13.57 -10.79
C LYS A 186 -14.92 13.31 -11.23
N ALA A 187 -14.46 12.06 -11.08
CA ALA A 187 -13.09 11.67 -11.38
C ALA A 187 -12.67 11.93 -12.83
N ASN A 188 -13.59 11.87 -13.80
CA ASN A 188 -13.35 12.16 -15.22
C ASN A 188 -13.22 13.65 -15.54
N GLU A 189 -13.65 14.54 -14.65
CA GLU A 189 -13.56 16.01 -14.80
C GLU A 189 -12.25 16.57 -14.23
N LEU A 190 -11.43 15.72 -13.63
CA LEU A 190 -10.20 16.10 -12.94
C LEU A 190 -8.96 15.89 -13.81
N SER A 191 -7.98 16.78 -13.67
CA SER A 191 -6.62 16.58 -14.21
C SER A 191 -5.91 15.39 -13.55
N GLY A 192 -4.80 14.90 -14.14
CA GLY A 192 -3.99 13.83 -13.56
C GLY A 192 -3.51 14.14 -12.14
N GLY A 193 -2.99 15.36 -11.92
CA GLY A 193 -2.54 15.81 -10.59
C GLY A 193 -3.68 15.90 -9.57
N GLN A 194 -4.86 16.36 -9.99
CA GLN A 194 -6.05 16.39 -9.12
C GLN A 194 -6.51 14.96 -8.75
N ARG A 195 -6.55 14.05 -9.73
CA ARG A 195 -6.87 12.63 -9.45
C ARG A 195 -5.90 12.00 -8.47
N GLN A 196 -4.61 12.31 -8.59
CA GLN A 196 -3.60 11.84 -7.62
C GLN A 196 -3.86 12.39 -6.22
N ARG A 197 -4.21 13.67 -6.08
CA ARG A 197 -4.57 14.31 -4.81
C ARG A 197 -5.79 13.63 -4.16
N VAL A 198 -6.80 13.25 -4.94
CA VAL A 198 -7.94 12.47 -4.46
C VAL A 198 -7.49 11.09 -3.96
N ALA A 199 -6.63 10.38 -4.71
CA ALA A 199 -6.11 9.07 -4.31
C ALA A 199 -5.31 9.15 -3.00
N ILE A 200 -4.52 10.22 -2.81
CA ILE A 200 -3.78 10.48 -1.55
C ILE A 200 -4.75 10.71 -0.39
N ALA A 201 -5.73 11.60 -0.53
CA ALA A 201 -6.71 11.87 0.53
C ALA A 201 -7.53 10.62 0.88
N ARG A 202 -7.93 9.82 -0.12
CA ARG A 202 -8.60 8.53 0.07
C ARG A 202 -7.75 7.52 0.85
N ALA A 203 -6.45 7.49 0.61
CA ALA A 203 -5.55 6.60 1.35
C ALA A 203 -5.39 7.02 2.83
N LEU A 204 -5.48 8.31 3.11
CA LEU A 204 -5.32 8.88 4.46
C LEU A 204 -6.60 8.87 5.30
N VAL A 205 -7.78 8.71 4.68
CA VAL A 205 -9.07 8.93 5.35
C VAL A 205 -9.33 7.98 6.51
N THR A 206 -8.76 6.78 6.49
CA THR A 206 -8.85 5.78 7.56
C THR A 206 -7.90 6.04 8.72
N LYS A 207 -7.05 7.06 8.66
CA LYS A 207 -5.94 7.29 9.61
C LYS A 207 -5.03 6.07 9.77
N ALA A 208 -4.81 5.34 8.68
CA ALA A 208 -3.90 4.22 8.67
C ALA A 208 -2.46 4.67 8.97
N PRO A 209 -1.72 3.99 9.87
CA PRO A 209 -0.35 4.37 10.22
C PRO A 209 0.66 4.20 9.09
N VAL A 210 0.34 3.40 8.06
CA VAL A 210 1.20 3.12 6.91
C VAL A 210 0.47 3.44 5.61
N ILE A 211 1.07 4.27 4.77
CA ILE A 211 0.62 4.54 3.39
C ILE A 211 1.63 3.96 2.42
N LEU A 212 1.17 3.03 1.59
CA LEU A 212 1.95 2.44 0.52
C LEU A 212 1.68 3.17 -0.78
N ALA A 213 2.72 3.59 -1.48
CA ALA A 213 2.61 4.32 -2.73
C ALA A 213 3.43 3.64 -3.84
N ASP A 214 2.75 2.99 -4.77
CA ASP A 214 3.38 2.31 -5.90
C ASP A 214 3.51 3.29 -7.08
N GLU A 215 4.72 3.74 -7.34
CA GLU A 215 5.08 4.70 -8.40
C GLU A 215 4.11 5.90 -8.50
N PRO A 216 3.90 6.68 -7.42
CA PRO A 216 2.80 7.64 -7.32
C PRO A 216 2.89 8.83 -8.28
N THR A 217 4.00 9.01 -8.97
CA THR A 217 4.24 10.13 -9.91
C THR A 217 4.40 9.68 -11.36
N ALA A 218 4.38 8.37 -11.65
CA ALA A 218 4.68 7.83 -12.98
C ALA A 218 3.75 8.34 -14.11
N ASN A 219 2.49 8.67 -13.77
CA ASN A 219 1.50 9.16 -14.74
C ASN A 219 1.31 10.69 -14.70
N LEU A 220 2.30 11.43 -14.19
CA LEU A 220 2.26 12.88 -14.06
C LEU A 220 3.44 13.52 -14.79
N ASP A 221 3.24 14.73 -15.30
CA ASP A 221 4.34 15.56 -15.79
C ASP A 221 5.27 16.00 -14.63
N SER A 222 6.45 16.48 -14.95
CA SER A 222 7.50 16.82 -13.97
C SER A 222 7.04 17.86 -12.93
N LYS A 223 6.26 18.87 -13.35
CA LYS A 223 5.78 19.93 -12.45
C LYS A 223 4.75 19.39 -11.45
N ASN A 224 3.78 18.63 -11.94
CA ASN A 224 2.77 18.00 -11.10
C ASN A 224 3.42 16.96 -10.18
N SER A 225 4.39 16.17 -10.67
CA SER A 225 5.14 15.20 -9.87
C SER A 225 5.80 15.87 -8.66
N GLU A 226 6.52 16.98 -8.86
CA GLU A 226 7.17 17.71 -7.77
C GLU A 226 6.17 18.25 -6.74
N GLN A 227 5.03 18.80 -7.19
CA GLN A 227 3.98 19.28 -6.30
C GLN A 227 3.37 18.14 -5.45
N ILE A 228 3.15 16.98 -6.06
CA ILE A 228 2.64 15.79 -5.35
C ILE A 228 3.63 15.29 -4.31
N LEU A 229 4.92 15.24 -4.62
CA LEU A 229 5.95 14.82 -3.67
C LEU A 229 6.05 15.78 -2.47
N LYS A 230 6.05 17.10 -2.73
CA LYS A 230 6.02 18.11 -1.66
C LYS A 230 4.78 17.98 -0.79
N LEU A 231 3.60 17.76 -1.40
CA LEU A 231 2.37 17.50 -0.67
C LEU A 231 2.49 16.25 0.22
N MET A 232 2.96 15.11 -0.32
CA MET A 232 3.09 13.88 0.47
C MET A 232 4.08 14.05 1.63
N LYS A 233 5.21 14.77 1.44
CA LYS A 233 6.16 15.08 2.52
C LYS A 233 5.54 16.00 3.58
N SER A 234 4.71 17.00 3.19
CA SER A 234 3.99 17.84 4.15
C SER A 234 2.96 17.06 4.96
N LEU A 235 2.25 16.11 4.32
CA LEU A 235 1.29 15.23 4.99
C LEU A 235 1.96 14.23 5.94
N ASN A 236 3.17 13.73 5.60
CA ASN A 236 3.96 12.90 6.50
C ASN A 236 4.36 13.64 7.78
N LYS A 237 4.67 14.94 7.67
CA LYS A 237 5.04 15.80 8.82
C LYS A 237 3.83 16.38 9.57
N ASP A 238 2.61 16.15 9.08
CA ASP A 238 1.39 16.68 9.72
C ASP A 238 1.09 15.93 11.04
N PRO A 239 1.04 16.62 12.19
CA PRO A 239 0.84 16.00 13.50
C PRO A 239 -0.52 15.30 13.66
N GLU A 240 -1.54 15.69 12.88
CA GLU A 240 -2.88 15.07 12.92
C GLU A 240 -2.90 13.73 12.15
N LEU A 241 -1.97 13.53 11.21
CA LEU A 241 -1.90 12.34 10.39
C LEU A 241 -0.95 11.29 10.96
N GLN A 242 0.23 11.69 11.42
CA GLN A 242 1.27 10.83 12.00
C GLN A 242 1.55 9.56 11.16
N THR A 243 1.61 9.72 9.85
CA THR A 243 1.60 8.61 8.88
C THR A 243 3.00 8.33 8.35
N THR A 244 3.35 7.05 8.24
CA THR A 244 4.54 6.54 7.56
C THR A 244 4.23 6.36 6.08
N PHE A 245 5.09 6.86 5.19
CA PHE A 245 4.98 6.60 3.75
C PHE A 245 6.05 5.61 3.30
N ILE A 246 5.66 4.61 2.52
CA ILE A 246 6.56 3.65 1.89
C ILE A 246 6.33 3.66 0.38
N PHE A 247 7.32 4.08 -0.36
CA PHE A 247 7.27 4.19 -1.82
C PHE A 247 7.90 2.96 -2.49
N SER A 248 7.29 2.48 -3.57
CA SER A 248 7.97 1.68 -4.58
C SER A 248 8.33 2.62 -5.73
N THR A 249 9.61 2.81 -6.01
CA THR A 249 10.02 3.78 -7.03
C THR A 249 11.37 3.49 -7.67
N HIS A 250 11.56 3.97 -8.88
CA HIS A 250 12.85 4.14 -9.55
C HIS A 250 13.19 5.62 -9.79
N ASP A 251 12.33 6.54 -9.33
CA ASP A 251 12.51 8.00 -9.49
C ASP A 251 13.46 8.53 -8.41
N SER A 252 14.63 9.03 -8.83
CA SER A 252 15.64 9.60 -7.93
C SER A 252 15.11 10.76 -7.09
N ARG A 253 14.14 11.54 -7.62
CA ARG A 253 13.53 12.66 -6.90
C ARG A 253 12.80 12.19 -5.62
N ILE A 254 12.14 11.02 -5.68
CA ILE A 254 11.50 10.41 -4.52
C ILE A 254 12.58 9.90 -3.56
N VAL A 255 13.57 9.18 -4.10
CA VAL A 255 14.70 8.64 -3.31
C VAL A 255 15.43 9.75 -2.56
N ASP A 256 15.66 10.89 -3.22
CA ASP A 256 16.36 12.04 -2.60
C ASP A 256 15.57 12.68 -1.45
N MET A 257 14.25 12.60 -1.47
CA MET A 257 13.36 13.13 -0.43
C MET A 257 13.13 12.16 0.74
N CYS A 258 13.48 10.89 0.58
CA CYS A 258 13.28 9.88 1.61
C CYS A 258 14.33 9.97 2.72
N ASP A 259 13.87 9.72 3.94
CA ASP A 259 14.70 9.63 5.14
C ASP A 259 15.37 8.23 5.24
N HIS A 260 14.73 7.23 4.65
CA HIS A 260 15.15 5.83 4.65
C HIS A 260 14.99 5.23 3.24
N VAL A 261 16.01 4.55 2.72
CA VAL A 261 15.99 3.96 1.37
C VAL A 261 16.52 2.53 1.40
N VAL A 262 15.65 1.58 1.02
CA VAL A 262 16.01 0.17 0.83
C VAL A 262 16.20 -0.09 -0.67
N HIS A 263 17.43 -0.38 -1.07
CA HIS A 263 17.77 -0.66 -2.48
C HIS A 263 17.58 -2.14 -2.80
N ILE A 264 16.78 -2.41 -3.85
CA ILE A 264 16.48 -3.78 -4.31
C ILE A 264 17.03 -4.00 -5.71
N LEU A 265 17.81 -5.07 -5.86
CA LEU A 265 18.27 -5.58 -7.15
C LEU A 265 18.02 -7.08 -7.23
N ASP A 266 17.42 -7.55 -8.33
CA ASP A 266 17.13 -8.98 -8.58
C ASP A 266 16.46 -9.70 -7.40
N GLY A 267 15.53 -9.02 -6.73
CA GLY A 267 14.76 -9.56 -5.60
C GLY A 267 15.49 -9.58 -4.27
N GLN A 268 16.68 -8.98 -4.14
CA GLN A 268 17.47 -8.94 -2.92
C GLN A 268 17.73 -7.51 -2.46
N VAL A 269 17.88 -7.30 -1.15
CA VAL A 269 18.35 -6.04 -0.59
C VAL A 269 19.86 -5.93 -0.87
N THR A 270 20.26 -4.86 -1.54
CA THR A 270 21.67 -4.57 -1.82
C THR A 270 22.24 -3.50 -0.91
N ASN A 271 21.38 -2.59 -0.45
CA ASN A 271 21.74 -1.53 0.50
C ASN A 271 20.49 -1.13 1.30
N ASP A 272 20.70 -0.78 2.56
CA ASP A 272 19.67 -0.31 3.47
C ASP A 272 20.23 0.89 4.21
N GLU A 273 19.76 2.11 3.87
CA GLU A 273 20.38 3.35 4.33
C GLU A 273 19.37 4.31 4.94
N HIS A 274 19.71 4.81 6.14
CA HIS A 274 19.05 5.95 6.76
C HIS A 274 19.83 7.22 6.48
N LYS A 275 19.18 8.22 5.91
CA LYS A 275 19.79 9.52 5.64
C LYS A 275 19.68 10.41 6.89
N GLU A 276 20.79 10.69 7.53
CA GLU A 276 20.84 11.64 8.64
C GLU A 276 20.45 13.05 8.13
N GLY A 277 19.40 13.63 8.69
CA GLY A 277 19.06 15.05 8.56
C GLY A 277 18.55 15.47 7.19
N SER A 278 17.50 14.84 6.64
CA SER A 278 16.80 15.31 5.42
C SER A 278 16.02 16.63 5.62
N ASP A 279 16.56 17.58 6.38
CA ASP A 279 16.09 18.97 6.50
C ASP A 279 16.52 19.87 5.30
N VAL A 280 16.84 19.27 4.15
CA VAL A 280 17.39 19.99 2.99
C VAL A 280 16.35 20.84 2.25
N TYR A 281 15.09 20.79 2.59
CA TYR A 281 14.08 21.73 2.06
C TYR A 281 13.63 22.72 3.14
N LYS A 282 14.48 23.68 3.48
CA LYS A 282 14.03 24.96 4.03
C LYS A 282 13.22 25.66 2.95
N ILE A 283 11.92 25.80 3.21
CA ILE A 283 10.97 26.63 2.46
C ILE A 283 11.36 28.10 2.60
#